data_136aaa4b843042773448421aed8843d5
#
_entry.id   136aaa4b843042773448421aed8843d5
#
_cell.length_a   1.000
_cell.length_b   1.000
_cell.length_c   1.000
_cell.angle_alpha   90.00
_cell.angle_beta   90.00
_cell.angle_gamma   90.00
#
_symmetry.space_group_name_H-M   'P 1'
#
loop_
_entity.id
_entity.type
_entity.pdbx_description
1 polymer ?
#
loop_
_entity_poly.entity_id
_entity_poly.type
_entity_poly.pdbx_seq_one_letter_code
_entity_poly.pdbx_strand_id
1 'polypeptide(L)'
;MMQSAEIRQAFLDFFKSKGHLIVPSAPIVVKNDPTLLFTNAGMNQFKDYFLGNKTAPSPRIADTQKCLRVSGKHNDLEEVGVDTYHHTMFEMLGNWSFGDYFKAEAIAWSWELLTEIYKIPKERLYVTVFEGDAKENLPPSQIALSEWKKLVSDEHIVFGNKKDNFWAMGDTGPCGPCSEIHVDCRS
;
A
#
# COMPACT_ATOMS: atom_id res chain seq x y z
N MET A 1 -3.58 -23.52 4.81
CA MET A 1 -3.78 -22.28 4.00
C MET A 1 -4.74 -21.41 4.79
N MET A 2 -4.41 -20.13 5.03
CA MET A 2 -5.29 -19.20 5.76
C MET A 2 -6.53 -18.87 4.95
N GLN A 3 -7.68 -18.76 5.61
CA GLN A 3 -8.91 -18.27 5.02
C GLN A 3 -8.89 -16.72 4.93
N SER A 4 -9.67 -16.13 4.04
CA SER A 4 -9.72 -14.65 3.86
C SER A 4 -10.02 -13.90 5.16
N ALA A 5 -10.91 -14.44 5.99
CA ALA A 5 -11.22 -13.87 7.30
C ALA A 5 -10.01 -13.88 8.25
N GLU A 6 -9.23 -14.97 8.23
CA GLU A 6 -8.01 -15.11 9.05
C GLU A 6 -6.91 -14.15 8.58
N ILE A 7 -6.73 -14.01 7.26
CA ILE A 7 -5.77 -13.04 6.66
C ILE A 7 -6.11 -11.62 7.12
N ARG A 8 -7.38 -11.23 7.00
CA ARG A 8 -7.87 -9.91 7.41
C ARG A 8 -7.65 -9.67 8.91
N GLN A 9 -8.03 -10.63 9.74
CA GLN A 9 -7.89 -10.51 11.20
C GLN A 9 -6.42 -10.45 11.60
N ALA A 10 -5.57 -11.30 11.04
CA ALA A 10 -4.13 -11.29 11.32
C ALA A 10 -3.48 -9.94 10.97
N PHE A 11 -3.88 -9.30 9.85
CA PHE A 11 -3.42 -7.96 9.50
C PHE A 11 -3.80 -6.93 10.56
N LEU A 12 -5.05 -6.90 10.94
CA LEU A 12 -5.55 -5.93 11.93
C LEU A 12 -4.91 -6.14 13.31
N ASP A 13 -4.78 -7.38 13.75
CA ASP A 13 -4.13 -7.71 15.03
C ASP A 13 -2.64 -7.36 15.02
N PHE A 14 -1.96 -7.62 13.92
CA PHE A 14 -0.56 -7.24 13.74
C PHE A 14 -0.37 -5.73 13.88
N PHE A 15 -1.10 -4.92 13.12
CA PHE A 15 -0.96 -3.47 13.19
C PHE A 15 -1.50 -2.88 14.50
N LYS A 16 -2.51 -3.49 15.11
CA LYS A 16 -2.93 -3.16 16.47
C LYS A 16 -1.80 -3.36 17.48
N SER A 17 -1.02 -4.45 17.35
CA SER A 17 0.15 -4.70 18.20
C SER A 17 1.28 -3.68 18.01
N LYS A 18 1.34 -3.04 16.83
CA LYS A 18 2.26 -1.92 16.52
C LYS A 18 1.70 -0.55 16.92
N GLY A 19 0.60 -0.51 17.68
CA GLY A 19 0.01 0.71 18.21
C GLY A 19 -0.95 1.45 17.28
N HIS A 20 -1.46 0.78 16.24
CA HIS A 20 -2.43 1.39 15.32
C HIS A 20 -3.85 1.35 15.89
N LEU A 21 -4.56 2.46 15.71
CA LEU A 21 -6.01 2.52 15.90
C LEU A 21 -6.69 1.78 14.74
N ILE A 22 -7.50 0.78 15.05
CA ILE A 22 -8.27 0.08 14.02
C ILE A 22 -9.57 0.85 13.77
N VAL A 23 -9.81 1.20 12.51
CA VAL A 23 -11.02 1.92 12.08
C VAL A 23 -11.82 1.09 11.08
N PRO A 24 -13.15 1.26 11.02
CA PRO A 24 -13.99 0.55 10.07
C PRO A 24 -13.78 1.04 8.63
N SER A 25 -14.11 0.19 7.67
CA SER A 25 -14.23 0.55 6.25
C SER A 25 -15.21 1.71 6.07
N ALA A 26 -14.80 2.72 5.32
CA ALA A 26 -15.72 3.76 4.88
C ALA A 26 -16.75 3.20 3.88
N PRO A 27 -17.91 3.83 3.71
CA PRO A 27 -18.87 3.47 2.67
C PRO A 27 -18.23 3.51 1.26
N ILE A 28 -18.63 2.58 0.39
CA ILE A 28 -18.17 2.56 -1.01
C ILE A 28 -18.64 3.80 -1.76
N VAL A 29 -19.90 4.21 -1.53
CA VAL A 29 -20.44 5.44 -2.11
C VAL A 29 -19.91 6.63 -1.33
N VAL A 30 -19.08 7.43 -1.99
CA VAL A 30 -18.49 8.63 -1.39
C VAL A 30 -19.50 9.75 -1.33
N LYS A 31 -19.60 10.40 -0.17
CA LYS A 31 -20.41 11.61 0.00
C LYS A 31 -19.50 12.83 0.08
N ASN A 32 -19.89 13.91 -0.59
CA ASN A 32 -19.21 15.20 -0.53
C ASN A 32 -17.77 15.25 -1.07
N ASP A 33 -17.39 14.32 -1.95
CA ASP A 33 -16.14 14.41 -2.71
C ASP A 33 -16.47 14.42 -4.22
N PRO A 34 -16.36 15.56 -4.91
CA PRO A 34 -16.69 15.67 -6.33
C PRO A 34 -15.67 14.95 -7.23
N THR A 35 -14.53 14.53 -6.69
CA THR A 35 -13.45 13.87 -7.45
C THR A 35 -13.58 12.35 -7.48
N LEU A 36 -14.45 11.77 -6.63
CA LEU A 36 -14.61 10.33 -6.48
C LEU A 36 -16.09 9.94 -6.46
N LEU A 37 -16.48 9.04 -7.37
CA LEU A 37 -17.81 8.41 -7.33
C LEU A 37 -17.86 7.30 -6.28
N PHE A 38 -16.79 6.51 -6.20
CA PHE A 38 -16.67 5.38 -5.30
C PHE A 38 -15.33 5.41 -4.56
N THR A 39 -15.30 4.84 -3.36
CA THR A 39 -14.06 4.56 -2.65
C THR A 39 -13.27 3.52 -3.45
N ASN A 40 -12.16 3.91 -4.03
CA ASN A 40 -11.32 3.08 -4.90
C ASN A 40 -9.96 2.70 -4.27
N ALA A 41 -9.66 3.24 -3.10
CA ALA A 41 -8.44 2.95 -2.35
C ALA A 41 -8.66 3.13 -0.83
N GLY A 42 -7.89 2.44 -0.01
CA GLY A 42 -7.92 2.55 1.44
C GLY A 42 -7.62 3.96 1.95
N MET A 43 -6.84 4.72 1.20
CA MET A 43 -6.46 6.08 1.54
C MET A 43 -7.62 7.09 1.44
N ASN A 44 -8.67 6.82 0.66
CA ASN A 44 -9.68 7.83 0.35
C ASN A 44 -10.32 8.44 1.60
N GLN A 45 -10.64 7.64 2.61
CA GLN A 45 -11.24 8.14 3.85
C GLN A 45 -10.31 9.02 4.69
N PHE A 46 -8.99 8.95 4.43
CA PHE A 46 -7.95 9.69 5.16
C PHE A 46 -7.39 10.89 4.39
N LYS A 47 -7.94 11.20 3.21
CA LYS A 47 -7.48 12.28 2.32
C LYS A 47 -7.30 13.61 3.05
N ASP A 48 -8.28 14.02 3.85
CA ASP A 48 -8.24 15.28 4.60
C ASP A 48 -7.10 15.32 5.64
N TYR A 49 -6.72 14.18 6.21
CA TYR A 49 -5.61 14.10 7.16
C TYR A 49 -4.26 14.26 6.44
N PHE A 50 -4.09 13.63 5.28
CA PHE A 50 -2.89 13.79 4.46
C PHE A 50 -2.74 15.19 3.88
N LEU A 51 -3.84 15.85 3.56
CA LEU A 51 -3.84 17.24 3.08
C LEU A 51 -3.72 18.27 4.20
N GLY A 52 -3.74 17.86 5.46
CA GLY A 52 -3.67 18.76 6.61
C GLY A 52 -4.97 19.53 6.90
N ASN A 53 -6.08 19.18 6.23
CA ASN A 53 -7.38 19.82 6.43
C ASN A 53 -8.01 19.43 7.77
N LYS A 54 -7.65 18.26 8.29
CA LYS A 54 -8.13 17.73 9.58
C LYS A 54 -7.01 17.02 10.33
N THR A 55 -7.10 17.01 11.65
CA THR A 55 -6.21 16.22 12.50
C THR A 55 -6.70 14.77 12.55
N ALA A 56 -5.79 13.83 12.32
CA ALA A 56 -6.09 12.41 12.44
C ALA A 56 -6.40 12.04 13.92
N PRO A 57 -7.34 11.12 14.17
CA PRO A 57 -7.70 10.69 15.53
C PRO A 57 -6.59 9.91 16.23
N SER A 58 -5.64 9.39 15.46
CA SER A 58 -4.41 8.75 15.93
C SER A 58 -3.30 8.97 14.91
N PRO A 59 -2.03 9.08 15.32
CA PRO A 59 -0.91 9.13 14.37
C PRO A 59 -0.70 7.82 13.61
N ARG A 60 -1.24 6.70 14.11
CA ARG A 60 -1.21 5.37 13.47
C ARG A 60 -2.61 4.84 13.33
N ILE A 61 -3.00 4.50 12.11
CA ILE A 61 -4.31 3.91 11.82
C ILE A 61 -4.11 2.68 10.94
N ALA A 62 -4.94 1.65 11.14
CA ALA A 62 -5.05 0.53 10.22
C ALA A 62 -6.51 0.16 9.98
N ASP A 63 -6.78 -0.30 8.77
CA ASP A 63 -8.12 -0.67 8.33
C ASP A 63 -8.11 -1.80 7.30
N THR A 64 -9.30 -2.28 6.98
CA THR A 64 -9.58 -3.00 5.75
C THR A 64 -10.66 -2.23 5.03
N GLN A 65 -10.36 -1.66 3.87
CA GLN A 65 -11.26 -0.82 3.10
C GLN A 65 -11.86 -1.59 1.93
N LYS A 66 -13.18 -1.63 1.86
CA LYS A 66 -13.92 -2.11 0.68
C LYS A 66 -13.79 -1.08 -0.43
N CYS A 67 -13.29 -1.52 -1.58
CA CYS A 67 -12.99 -0.68 -2.74
C CYS A 67 -13.75 -1.13 -3.97
N LEU A 68 -14.10 -0.18 -4.83
CA LEU A 68 -14.71 -0.41 -6.13
C LEU A 68 -13.93 0.36 -7.21
N ARG A 69 -13.40 -0.36 -8.21
CA ARG A 69 -12.64 0.21 -9.34
C ARG A 69 -13.32 -0.14 -10.66
N VAL A 70 -14.14 0.78 -11.15
CA VAL A 70 -14.94 0.60 -12.38
C VAL A 70 -14.84 1.79 -13.33
N SER A 71 -14.12 2.85 -12.94
CA SER A 71 -13.93 4.05 -13.76
C SER A 71 -12.81 4.94 -13.22
N GLY A 72 -12.33 5.85 -14.04
CA GLY A 72 -11.32 6.84 -13.66
C GLY A 72 -9.88 6.32 -13.73
N LYS A 73 -8.97 6.96 -13.01
CA LYS A 73 -7.52 6.68 -13.07
C LYS A 73 -7.15 5.26 -12.64
N HIS A 74 -7.89 4.70 -11.71
CA HIS A 74 -7.72 3.33 -11.22
C HIS A 74 -8.89 2.47 -11.73
N ASN A 75 -9.00 2.34 -13.05
CA ASN A 75 -9.99 1.50 -13.70
C ASN A 75 -9.34 0.15 -14.06
N ASP A 76 -9.80 -0.92 -13.41
CA ASP A 76 -9.28 -2.27 -13.63
C ASP A 76 -10.20 -3.10 -14.56
N LEU A 77 -11.17 -2.47 -15.23
CA LEU A 77 -12.18 -3.21 -16.04
C LEU A 77 -11.58 -3.99 -17.22
N GLU A 78 -10.46 -3.53 -17.77
CA GLU A 78 -9.80 -4.20 -18.88
C GLU A 78 -9.07 -5.48 -18.44
N GLU A 79 -8.62 -5.53 -17.18
CA GLU A 79 -7.89 -6.64 -16.59
C GLU A 79 -8.83 -7.65 -15.91
N VAL A 80 -10.00 -7.21 -15.43
CA VAL A 80 -10.97 -8.07 -14.74
C VAL A 80 -11.49 -9.14 -15.69
N GLY A 81 -11.30 -10.41 -15.28
CA GLY A 81 -11.67 -11.57 -16.09
C GLY A 81 -10.63 -11.99 -17.12
N VAL A 82 -9.54 -11.23 -17.28
CA VAL A 82 -8.39 -11.58 -18.12
C VAL A 82 -7.31 -12.25 -17.27
N ASP A 83 -6.98 -11.66 -16.12
CA ASP A 83 -6.09 -12.27 -15.15
C ASP A 83 -6.86 -12.86 -13.94
N THR A 84 -6.13 -13.35 -12.93
CA THR A 84 -6.70 -14.02 -11.75
C THR A 84 -6.68 -13.17 -10.49
N TYR A 85 -6.25 -11.92 -10.56
CA TYR A 85 -6.03 -11.07 -9.38
C TYR A 85 -6.67 -9.67 -9.47
N HIS A 86 -7.07 -9.18 -10.66
CA HIS A 86 -7.86 -7.96 -10.76
C HIS A 86 -9.35 -8.22 -10.56
N HIS A 87 -9.97 -7.44 -9.69
CA HIS A 87 -11.40 -7.50 -9.38
C HIS A 87 -11.98 -6.08 -9.32
N THR A 88 -13.21 -5.92 -9.79
CA THR A 88 -13.93 -4.63 -9.70
C THR A 88 -14.19 -4.23 -8.25
N MET A 89 -14.46 -5.22 -7.38
CA MET A 89 -14.65 -5.02 -5.94
C MET A 89 -13.67 -5.90 -5.16
N PHE A 90 -12.96 -5.29 -4.21
CA PHE A 90 -11.96 -5.95 -3.39
C PHE A 90 -11.83 -5.26 -2.03
N GLU A 91 -11.07 -5.86 -1.12
CA GLU A 91 -10.66 -5.22 0.12
C GLU A 91 -9.18 -4.84 0.05
N MET A 92 -8.88 -3.61 0.44
CA MET A 92 -7.51 -3.12 0.60
C MET A 92 -7.15 -3.10 2.08
N LEU A 93 -6.15 -3.89 2.46
CA LEU A 93 -5.59 -3.87 3.80
C LEU A 93 -4.63 -2.69 3.90
N GLY A 94 -4.90 -1.76 4.81
CA GLY A 94 -4.18 -0.50 4.90
C GLY A 94 -3.60 -0.22 6.29
N ASN A 95 -2.40 0.35 6.31
CA ASN A 95 -1.77 0.92 7.49
C ASN A 95 -1.24 2.31 7.17
N TRP A 96 -1.53 3.27 8.03
CA TRP A 96 -1.39 4.70 7.76
C TRP A 96 -0.61 5.37 8.88
N SER A 97 0.40 6.19 8.51
CA SER A 97 1.20 7.00 9.44
C SER A 97 0.95 8.48 9.14
N PHE A 98 0.52 9.23 10.15
CA PHE A 98 0.28 10.66 10.08
C PHE A 98 1.37 11.41 10.85
N GLY A 99 2.59 11.45 10.24
CA GLY A 99 3.74 12.14 10.80
C GLY A 99 4.41 11.40 11.98
N ASP A 100 4.27 10.08 12.06
CA ASP A 100 4.85 9.25 13.12
C ASP A 100 5.99 8.38 12.58
N TYR A 101 5.70 7.21 12.01
CA TYR A 101 6.72 6.36 11.38
C TYR A 101 6.82 6.61 9.88
N PHE A 102 7.91 6.12 9.26
CA PHE A 102 8.11 6.25 7.83
C PHE A 102 8.71 4.96 7.23
N LYS A 103 9.67 5.08 6.32
CA LYS A 103 10.16 3.96 5.49
C LYS A 103 10.77 2.81 6.30
N ALA A 104 11.55 3.09 7.32
CA ALA A 104 12.27 2.08 8.07
C ALA A 104 11.30 1.11 8.77
N GLU A 105 10.35 1.65 9.51
CA GLU A 105 9.35 0.87 10.22
C GLU A 105 8.38 0.19 9.26
N ALA A 106 7.91 0.92 8.23
CA ALA A 106 6.99 0.36 7.24
C ALA A 106 7.60 -0.86 6.53
N ILE A 107 8.87 -0.78 6.13
CA ILE A 107 9.60 -1.87 5.49
C ILE A 107 9.78 -3.04 6.47
N ALA A 108 10.24 -2.78 7.68
CA ALA A 108 10.45 -3.83 8.68
C ALA A 108 9.14 -4.56 9.03
N TRP A 109 8.04 -3.81 9.21
CA TRP A 109 6.74 -4.39 9.56
C TRP A 109 6.09 -5.13 8.38
N SER A 110 6.21 -4.62 7.16
CA SER A 110 5.69 -5.34 5.99
C SER A 110 6.43 -6.68 5.81
N TRP A 111 7.74 -6.69 5.98
CA TRP A 111 8.55 -7.91 5.95
C TRP A 111 8.16 -8.90 7.05
N GLU A 112 8.05 -8.43 8.30
CA GLU A 112 7.62 -9.25 9.43
C GLU A 112 6.22 -9.85 9.19
N LEU A 113 5.26 -9.05 8.73
CA LEU A 113 3.90 -9.52 8.42
C LEU A 113 3.90 -10.62 7.37
N LEU A 114 4.61 -10.41 6.26
CA LEU A 114 4.60 -11.37 5.15
C LEU A 114 5.35 -12.66 5.49
N THR A 115 6.49 -12.57 6.17
CA THR A 115 7.35 -13.73 6.41
C THR A 115 7.04 -14.47 7.71
N GLU A 116 6.68 -13.73 8.78
CA GLU A 116 6.50 -14.33 10.10
C GLU A 116 5.02 -14.60 10.43
N ILE A 117 4.09 -13.78 9.95
CA ILE A 117 2.66 -13.96 10.18
C ILE A 117 2.02 -14.78 9.05
N TYR A 118 2.20 -14.34 7.79
CA TYR A 118 1.63 -15.02 6.62
C TYR A 118 2.47 -16.21 6.13
N LYS A 119 3.71 -16.36 6.64
CA LYS A 119 4.62 -17.46 6.31
C LYS A 119 4.93 -17.60 4.82
N ILE A 120 5.00 -16.48 4.11
CA ILE A 120 5.46 -16.49 2.72
C ILE A 120 6.96 -16.77 2.71
N PRO A 121 7.43 -17.75 1.90
CA PRO A 121 8.85 -18.08 1.81
C PRO A 121 9.69 -16.88 1.37
N LYS A 122 10.72 -16.55 2.14
CA LYS A 122 11.57 -15.36 1.92
C LYS A 122 12.25 -15.37 0.56
N GLU A 123 12.64 -16.54 0.07
CA GLU A 123 13.26 -16.76 -1.22
C GLU A 123 12.35 -16.47 -2.42
N ARG A 124 11.05 -16.35 -2.20
CA ARG A 124 10.07 -15.98 -3.23
C ARG A 124 9.75 -14.48 -3.26
N LEU A 125 10.31 -13.72 -2.32
CA LEU A 125 10.00 -12.29 -2.19
C LEU A 125 11.08 -11.45 -2.89
N TYR A 126 10.62 -10.60 -3.79
CA TYR A 126 11.40 -9.57 -4.46
C TYR A 126 10.87 -8.21 -4.06
N VAL A 127 11.73 -7.21 -4.00
CA VAL A 127 11.33 -5.86 -3.65
C VAL A 127 11.74 -4.88 -4.73
N THR A 128 10.93 -3.84 -4.94
CA THR A 128 11.30 -2.77 -5.85
C THR A 128 11.62 -1.51 -5.06
N VAL A 129 12.52 -0.69 -5.60
CA VAL A 129 12.84 0.64 -5.08
C VAL A 129 12.87 1.64 -6.22
N PHE A 130 12.41 2.86 -5.96
CA PHE A 130 12.41 3.92 -6.95
C PHE A 130 13.84 4.33 -7.34
N GLU A 131 14.15 4.24 -8.63
CA GLU A 131 15.48 4.56 -9.20
C GLU A 131 15.76 6.06 -9.35
N GLY A 132 14.72 6.89 -9.16
CA GLY A 132 14.79 8.32 -9.42
C GLY A 132 14.24 8.70 -10.80
N ASP A 133 14.09 10.00 -11.03
CA ASP A 133 13.78 10.58 -12.33
C ASP A 133 14.57 11.88 -12.51
N ALA A 134 15.63 11.82 -13.31
CA ALA A 134 16.49 12.98 -13.55
C ALA A 134 15.78 14.13 -14.28
N LYS A 135 14.75 13.83 -15.08
CA LYS A 135 13.99 14.85 -15.83
C LYS A 135 13.14 15.71 -14.91
N GLU A 136 12.66 15.10 -13.82
CA GLU A 136 11.83 15.78 -12.81
C GLU A 136 12.61 16.13 -11.53
N ASN A 137 13.92 15.98 -11.51
CA ASN A 137 14.78 16.20 -10.33
C ASN A 137 14.36 15.36 -9.11
N LEU A 138 13.86 14.14 -9.33
CA LEU A 138 13.51 13.23 -8.26
C LEU A 138 14.69 12.29 -7.95
N PRO A 139 15.24 12.33 -6.72
CA PRO A 139 16.35 11.45 -6.36
C PRO A 139 15.89 10.00 -6.17
N PRO A 140 16.80 9.02 -6.34
CA PRO A 140 16.55 7.63 -5.96
C PRO A 140 16.17 7.47 -4.49
N SER A 141 15.37 6.45 -4.17
CA SER A 141 14.91 6.19 -2.80
C SER A 141 15.99 5.48 -1.96
N GLN A 142 17.06 6.20 -1.59
CA GLN A 142 18.22 5.65 -0.86
C GLN A 142 17.85 5.03 0.50
N ILE A 143 16.91 5.65 1.23
CA ILE A 143 16.46 5.13 2.52
C ILE A 143 15.77 3.77 2.32
N ALA A 144 14.85 3.64 1.37
CA ALA A 144 14.20 2.36 1.10
C ALA A 144 15.22 1.30 0.68
N LEU A 145 16.17 1.64 -0.19
CA LEU A 145 17.23 0.74 -0.60
C LEU A 145 18.06 0.24 0.61
N SER A 146 18.48 1.16 1.48
CA SER A 146 19.27 0.80 2.66
C SER A 146 18.50 -0.08 3.65
N GLU A 147 17.20 0.15 3.82
CA GLU A 147 16.36 -0.68 4.71
C GLU A 147 16.14 -2.08 4.12
N TRP A 148 15.87 -2.18 2.82
CA TRP A 148 15.71 -3.48 2.16
C TRP A 148 16.99 -4.32 2.18
N LYS A 149 18.15 -3.73 2.00
CA LYS A 149 19.44 -4.43 2.09
C LYS A 149 19.73 -5.10 3.44
N LYS A 150 19.02 -4.72 4.49
CA LYS A 150 19.09 -5.40 5.80
C LYS A 150 18.28 -6.70 5.84
N LEU A 151 17.34 -6.89 4.91
CA LEU A 151 16.31 -7.92 4.95
C LEU A 151 16.43 -8.92 3.79
N VAL A 152 16.84 -8.47 2.62
CA VAL A 152 16.96 -9.27 1.40
C VAL A 152 18.35 -9.10 0.76
N SER A 153 18.78 -10.09 -0.01
CA SER A 153 20.01 -10.00 -0.81
C SER A 153 19.82 -9.04 -2.00
N ASP A 154 20.91 -8.49 -2.51
CA ASP A 154 20.90 -7.51 -3.60
C ASP A 154 20.22 -8.06 -4.88
N GLU A 155 20.28 -9.35 -5.14
CA GLU A 155 19.63 -10.02 -6.27
C GLU A 155 18.09 -10.02 -6.18
N HIS A 156 17.52 -9.80 -5.01
CA HIS A 156 16.09 -9.67 -4.77
C HIS A 156 15.60 -8.21 -4.77
N ILE A 157 16.50 -7.24 -5.04
CA ILE A 157 16.16 -5.82 -5.12
C ILE A 157 16.15 -5.38 -6.58
N VAL A 158 15.03 -4.90 -7.05
CA VAL A 158 14.83 -4.41 -8.42
C VAL A 158 14.60 -2.90 -8.38
N PHE A 159 15.25 -2.17 -9.29
CA PHE A 159 15.02 -0.74 -9.44
C PHE A 159 13.87 -0.50 -10.41
N GLY A 160 12.90 0.30 -9.99
CA GLY A 160 11.74 0.66 -10.79
C GLY A 160 11.71 2.14 -11.10
N ASN A 161 11.25 2.46 -12.29
CA ASN A 161 11.10 3.83 -12.77
C ASN A 161 9.83 4.51 -12.21
N LYS A 162 9.55 5.72 -12.67
CA LYS A 162 8.38 6.49 -12.21
C LYS A 162 7.04 5.82 -12.52
N LYS A 163 6.94 5.02 -13.59
CA LYS A 163 5.70 4.32 -13.93
C LYS A 163 5.36 3.26 -12.89
N ASP A 164 6.38 2.56 -12.38
CA ASP A 164 6.20 1.40 -11.51
C ASP A 164 6.36 1.75 -10.03
N ASN A 165 7.27 2.66 -9.69
CA ASN A 165 7.62 2.98 -8.29
C ASN A 165 7.38 4.44 -7.89
N PHE A 166 6.42 5.12 -8.51
CA PHE A 166 5.97 6.44 -8.08
C PHE A 166 4.44 6.48 -8.02
N TRP A 167 3.92 6.63 -6.83
CA TRP A 167 2.50 6.67 -6.59
C TRP A 167 1.96 8.10 -6.62
N ALA A 168 0.75 8.27 -7.15
CA ALA A 168 0.01 9.52 -7.10
C ALA A 168 -1.47 9.22 -6.87
N MET A 169 -2.11 9.98 -5.97
CA MET A 169 -3.52 9.83 -5.64
C MET A 169 -4.43 10.20 -6.82
N GLY A 170 -4.05 11.21 -7.58
CA GLY A 170 -4.77 11.74 -8.73
C GLY A 170 -3.92 12.78 -9.44
N ASP A 171 -4.54 13.62 -10.27
CA ASP A 171 -3.86 14.72 -10.96
C ASP A 171 -3.35 15.77 -9.98
N THR A 172 -4.04 15.91 -8.84
CA THR A 172 -3.63 16.72 -7.69
C THR A 172 -3.79 15.92 -6.40
N GLY A 173 -2.94 16.20 -5.42
CA GLY A 173 -2.97 15.53 -4.11
C GLY A 173 -1.66 14.86 -3.73
N PRO A 174 -1.66 14.03 -2.70
CA PRO A 174 -0.47 13.32 -2.26
C PRO A 174 0.11 12.44 -3.35
N CYS A 175 1.44 12.47 -3.49
CA CYS A 175 2.20 11.61 -4.39
C CYS A 175 3.61 11.40 -3.83
N GLY A 176 4.31 10.41 -4.34
CA GLY A 176 5.69 10.16 -3.96
C GLY A 176 6.25 8.82 -4.45
N PRO A 177 7.57 8.64 -4.32
CA PRO A 177 8.18 7.36 -4.62
C PRO A 177 7.67 6.28 -3.67
N CYS A 178 7.41 5.10 -4.22
CA CYS A 178 7.00 3.92 -3.46
C CYS A 178 8.03 2.79 -3.57
N SER A 179 7.84 1.79 -2.75
CA SER A 179 8.54 0.51 -2.80
C SER A 179 7.47 -0.58 -2.74
N GLU A 180 7.64 -1.64 -3.48
CA GLU A 180 6.68 -2.73 -3.58
C GLU A 180 7.33 -4.06 -3.20
N ILE A 181 6.52 -5.01 -2.77
CA ILE A 181 6.94 -6.38 -2.49
C ILE A 181 6.19 -7.30 -3.44
N HIS A 182 6.94 -8.09 -4.19
CA HIS A 182 6.42 -9.03 -5.18
C HIS A 182 6.68 -10.45 -4.72
N VAL A 183 5.73 -11.34 -5.01
CA VAL A 183 5.87 -12.78 -4.73
C VAL A 183 6.08 -13.51 -6.04
N ASP A 184 7.18 -14.24 -6.18
CA ASP A 184 7.37 -15.15 -7.30
C ASP A 184 6.51 -16.40 -7.11
N CYS A 185 5.43 -16.48 -7.90
CA CYS A 185 4.49 -17.60 -7.88
C CYS A 185 4.84 -18.72 -8.88
N ARG A 186 5.96 -18.62 -9.59
CA ARG A 186 6.43 -19.68 -10.50
C ARG A 186 6.78 -20.94 -9.72
N SER A 187 6.48 -22.10 -10.31
CA SER A 187 6.82 -23.43 -9.76
C SER A 187 8.26 -23.79 -9.99
#